data_3488f1b5215016e11dbbbf01641d6296
#
_entry.id   3488f1b5215016e11dbbbf01641d6296
#
_cell.length_a   1.000
_cell.length_b   1.000
_cell.length_c   1.000
_cell.angle_alpha   90.00
_cell.angle_beta   90.00
_cell.angle_gamma   90.00
#
_symmetry.space_group_name_H-M   'P 1'
#
loop_
_entity.id
_entity.type
_entity.pdbx_description
1 polymer ?
#
loop_
_entity_poly.entity_id
_entity_poly.type
_entity_poly.pdbx_seq_one_letter_code
_entity_poly.pdbx_strand_id
1 'polypeptide(L)'
;GNVDLTFADGSSISIANATFIDFMDYYEVHLMNPKVLSGMFLGSMMAFLFCGLTMNAVGRAAGHMVDEVRRQFRDIKGILTGEAEPDYERCVEISTKGAQREIVIPSLIAIIAPILTGFIFGVPGVLGLLIGGLSSGFVLAIFMANAGGAWDNAKKYVEEGNFGGKGGEVHKATVVGDTVGDPFKDTSGPSLNILIKLMSMVCLLYTSDAADELD
;
A
#
# COMPACT_ATOMS: atom_id res chain seq x y z
N GLY A 1 -9.22 38.55 -7.55
CA GLY A 1 -9.08 38.85 -8.96
C GLY A 1 -9.78 37.78 -9.78
N ASN A 2 -10.31 38.12 -10.95
CA ASN A 2 -10.81 37.09 -11.88
C ASN A 2 -9.58 36.45 -12.52
N VAL A 3 -9.35 35.20 -12.21
CA VAL A 3 -8.30 34.42 -12.87
C VAL A 3 -8.92 33.77 -14.09
N ASP A 4 -8.25 33.89 -15.24
CA ASP A 4 -8.71 33.35 -16.51
C ASP A 4 -7.80 32.22 -16.96
N LEU A 5 -8.39 31.09 -17.38
CA LEU A 5 -7.68 30.02 -18.07
C LEU A 5 -7.40 30.47 -19.49
N THR A 6 -6.13 30.61 -19.88
CA THR A 6 -5.72 30.98 -21.23
C THR A 6 -5.25 29.74 -21.97
N PHE A 7 -5.94 29.36 -23.05
CA PHE A 7 -5.62 28.18 -23.87
C PHE A 7 -4.56 28.50 -24.92
N ALA A 8 -3.93 27.45 -25.47
CA ALA A 8 -2.91 27.56 -26.50
C ALA A 8 -3.39 28.22 -27.82
N ASP A 9 -4.68 28.20 -28.08
CA ASP A 9 -5.33 28.88 -29.23
C ASP A 9 -5.56 30.38 -29.00
N GLY A 10 -5.25 30.89 -27.80
CA GLY A 10 -5.44 32.29 -27.42
C GLY A 10 -6.85 32.61 -26.88
N SER A 11 -7.73 31.63 -26.76
CA SER A 11 -9.02 31.81 -26.09
C SER A 11 -8.81 31.86 -24.56
N SER A 12 -9.66 32.59 -23.83
CA SER A 12 -9.64 32.63 -22.37
C SER A 12 -11.04 32.47 -21.81
N ILE A 13 -11.13 31.71 -20.72
CA ILE A 13 -12.37 31.45 -19.98
C ILE A 13 -12.10 31.78 -18.50
N SER A 14 -12.95 32.60 -17.90
CA SER A 14 -12.85 32.84 -16.44
C SER A 14 -13.07 31.56 -15.65
N ILE A 15 -12.22 31.30 -14.65
CA ILE A 15 -12.31 30.11 -13.79
C ILE A 15 -13.71 29.95 -13.18
N ALA A 16 -14.40 31.06 -12.87
CA ALA A 16 -15.75 31.02 -12.35
C ALA A 16 -16.80 30.43 -13.30
N ASN A 17 -16.51 30.42 -14.60
CA ASN A 17 -17.39 29.91 -15.65
C ASN A 17 -16.83 28.65 -16.32
N ALA A 18 -15.60 28.23 -15.96
CA ALA A 18 -14.95 27.07 -16.54
C ALA A 18 -15.65 25.77 -16.12
N THR A 19 -15.84 24.90 -17.09
CA THR A 19 -16.38 23.56 -16.88
C THR A 19 -15.26 22.56 -16.59
N PHE A 20 -15.61 21.36 -16.15
CA PHE A 20 -14.65 20.27 -15.98
C PHE A 20 -13.87 19.95 -17.27
N ILE A 21 -14.53 20.06 -18.42
CA ILE A 21 -13.90 19.82 -19.73
C ILE A 21 -12.84 20.89 -20.02
N ASP A 22 -13.13 22.15 -19.71
CA ASP A 22 -12.17 23.25 -19.90
C ASP A 22 -10.90 23.04 -19.06
N PHE A 23 -11.02 22.54 -17.82
CA PHE A 23 -9.87 22.17 -17.02
C PHE A 23 -9.11 20.97 -17.60
N MET A 24 -9.81 19.95 -18.12
CA MET A 24 -9.14 18.82 -18.76
C MET A 24 -8.35 19.26 -19.99
N ASP A 25 -8.91 20.15 -20.81
CA ASP A 25 -8.25 20.67 -21.99
C ASP A 25 -7.09 21.60 -21.62
N TYR A 26 -7.26 22.46 -20.62
CA TYR A 26 -6.21 23.36 -20.14
C TYR A 26 -4.97 22.60 -19.61
N TYR A 27 -5.18 21.55 -18.83
CA TYR A 27 -4.09 20.72 -18.29
C TYR A 27 -3.71 19.57 -19.22
N GLU A 28 -4.31 19.48 -20.41
CA GLU A 28 -4.08 18.39 -21.37
C GLU A 28 -4.27 16.98 -20.76
N VAL A 29 -5.26 16.82 -19.89
CA VAL A 29 -5.52 15.57 -19.16
C VAL A 29 -6.38 14.64 -20.01
N HIS A 30 -5.75 13.98 -20.96
CA HIS A 30 -6.39 12.96 -21.79
C HIS A 30 -5.43 11.77 -22.03
N LEU A 31 -5.99 10.60 -22.33
CA LEU A 31 -5.23 9.36 -22.47
C LEU A 31 -4.19 9.37 -23.59
N MET A 32 -4.33 10.23 -24.58
CA MET A 32 -3.35 10.38 -25.67
C MET A 32 -2.14 11.22 -25.25
N ASN A 33 -2.20 11.92 -24.11
CA ASN A 33 -1.05 12.64 -23.59
C ASN A 33 -0.04 11.66 -22.99
N PRO A 34 1.22 11.60 -23.51
CA PRO A 34 2.23 10.68 -22.99
C PRO A 34 2.55 10.89 -21.50
N LYS A 35 2.41 12.12 -20.99
CA LYS A 35 2.65 12.43 -19.56
C LYS A 35 1.60 11.76 -18.67
N VAL A 36 0.32 11.82 -19.06
CA VAL A 36 -0.78 11.13 -18.37
C VAL A 36 -0.56 9.64 -18.39
N LEU A 37 -0.26 9.08 -19.56
CA LEU A 37 -0.04 7.64 -19.72
C LEU A 37 1.16 7.15 -18.90
N SER A 38 2.27 7.89 -18.92
CA SER A 38 3.44 7.59 -18.08
C SER A 38 3.12 7.65 -16.61
N GLY A 39 2.37 8.67 -16.16
CA GLY A 39 1.89 8.77 -14.79
C GLY A 39 1.02 7.58 -14.39
N MET A 40 0.10 7.14 -15.24
CA MET A 40 -0.75 5.97 -14.98
C MET A 40 0.08 4.69 -14.78
N PHE A 41 1.09 4.44 -15.60
CA PHE A 41 1.97 3.30 -15.42
C PHE A 41 2.77 3.39 -14.12
N LEU A 42 3.31 4.56 -13.80
CA LEU A 42 4.03 4.78 -12.53
C LEU A 42 3.10 4.55 -11.34
N GLY A 43 1.89 5.09 -11.35
CA GLY A 43 0.92 4.90 -10.28
C GLY A 43 0.54 3.43 -10.09
N SER A 44 0.26 2.72 -11.19
CA SER A 44 -0.01 1.29 -11.14
C SER A 44 1.17 0.49 -10.58
N MET A 45 2.38 0.78 -11.04
CA MET A 45 3.61 0.17 -10.53
C MET A 45 3.78 0.40 -9.03
N MET A 46 3.45 1.61 -8.54
CA MET A 46 3.58 1.96 -7.12
C MET A 46 2.78 1.06 -6.20
N ALA A 47 1.56 0.65 -6.58
CA ALA A 47 0.74 -0.25 -5.78
C ALA A 47 1.43 -1.61 -5.60
N PHE A 48 1.97 -2.19 -6.66
CA PHE A 48 2.68 -3.47 -6.61
C PHE A 48 4.03 -3.37 -5.89
N LEU A 49 4.79 -2.30 -6.15
CA LEU A 49 6.06 -2.04 -5.46
C LEU A 49 5.85 -1.93 -3.95
N PHE A 50 4.83 -1.17 -3.53
CA PHE A 50 4.49 -1.01 -2.13
C PHE A 50 4.11 -2.33 -1.47
N CYS A 51 3.31 -3.18 -2.13
CA CYS A 51 2.99 -4.51 -1.64
C CYS A 51 4.24 -5.38 -1.50
N GLY A 52 5.11 -5.40 -2.50
CA GLY A 52 6.36 -6.16 -2.43
C GLY A 52 7.26 -5.71 -1.27
N LEU A 53 7.36 -4.41 -1.04
CA LEU A 53 8.14 -3.86 0.08
C LEU A 53 7.54 -4.22 1.44
N THR A 54 6.21 -4.08 1.60
CA THR A 54 5.52 -4.41 2.87
C THR A 54 5.58 -5.90 3.17
N MET A 55 5.40 -6.77 2.16
CA MET A 55 5.52 -8.23 2.33
C MET A 55 6.93 -8.65 2.75
N ASN A 56 7.96 -8.10 2.11
CA ASN A 56 9.35 -8.35 2.49
C ASN A 56 9.66 -7.84 3.90
N ALA A 57 9.10 -6.69 4.27
CA ALA A 57 9.23 -6.10 5.62
C ALA A 57 8.67 -7.02 6.70
N VAL A 58 7.46 -7.54 6.49
CA VAL A 58 6.84 -8.51 7.40
C VAL A 58 7.68 -9.78 7.51
N GLY A 59 8.17 -10.30 6.37
CA GLY A 59 9.04 -11.48 6.36
C GLY A 59 10.31 -11.30 7.20
N ARG A 60 10.96 -10.13 7.10
CA ARG A 60 12.15 -9.82 7.92
C ARG A 60 11.80 -9.70 9.42
N ALA A 61 10.73 -8.97 9.74
CA ALA A 61 10.29 -8.81 11.13
C ALA A 61 9.90 -10.15 11.78
N ALA A 62 9.18 -11.00 11.04
CA ALA A 62 8.84 -12.35 11.48
C ALA A 62 10.08 -13.21 11.68
N GLY A 63 11.09 -13.11 10.80
CA GLY A 63 12.38 -13.79 10.95
C GLY A 63 13.07 -13.48 12.27
N HIS A 64 13.17 -12.20 12.63
CA HIS A 64 13.75 -11.77 13.91
C HIS A 64 12.96 -12.31 15.12
N MET A 65 11.63 -12.36 15.02
CA MET A 65 10.80 -12.95 16.08
C MET A 65 11.04 -14.46 16.23
N VAL A 66 11.13 -15.18 15.12
CA VAL A 66 11.43 -16.63 15.14
C VAL A 66 12.80 -16.91 15.78
N ASP A 67 13.81 -16.10 15.45
CA ASP A 67 15.15 -16.26 16.05
C ASP A 67 15.13 -15.99 17.54
N GLU A 68 14.37 -14.99 18.00
CA GLU A 68 14.19 -14.71 19.43
C GLU A 68 13.48 -15.86 20.15
N VAL A 69 12.38 -16.36 19.60
CA VAL A 69 11.66 -17.51 20.19
C VAL A 69 12.57 -18.74 20.28
N ARG A 70 13.35 -19.02 19.23
CA ARG A 70 14.34 -20.12 19.25
C ARG A 70 15.42 -19.90 20.31
N ARG A 71 15.89 -18.65 20.49
CA ARG A 71 16.83 -18.29 21.55
C ARG A 71 16.23 -18.59 22.92
N GLN A 72 15.00 -18.16 23.17
CA GLN A 72 14.35 -18.39 24.47
C GLN A 72 14.19 -19.88 24.77
N PHE A 73 13.77 -20.69 23.82
CA PHE A 73 13.66 -22.14 24.00
C PHE A 73 15.02 -22.83 24.31
N ARG A 74 16.11 -22.30 23.77
CA ARG A 74 17.44 -22.83 24.00
C ARG A 74 18.02 -22.37 25.35
N ASP A 75 17.84 -21.08 25.68
CA ASP A 75 18.59 -20.44 26.77
C ASP A 75 17.80 -20.41 28.08
N ILE A 76 16.46 -20.40 28.04
CA ILE A 76 15.60 -20.38 29.23
C ILE A 76 15.08 -21.80 29.50
N LYS A 77 15.68 -22.46 30.48
CA LYS A 77 15.25 -23.80 30.89
C LYS A 77 13.90 -23.74 31.58
N GLY A 78 13.01 -24.68 31.23
CA GLY A 78 11.68 -24.76 31.83
C GLY A 78 10.54 -24.11 31.06
N ILE A 79 10.81 -23.38 29.97
CA ILE A 79 9.71 -22.83 29.12
C ILE A 79 8.84 -23.96 28.57
N LEU A 80 9.44 -25.04 28.05
CA LEU A 80 8.69 -26.16 27.44
C LEU A 80 7.91 -26.99 28.47
N THR A 81 8.34 -26.97 29.75
CA THR A 81 7.67 -27.66 30.87
C THR A 81 6.68 -26.76 31.61
N GLY A 82 6.65 -25.46 31.30
CA GLY A 82 5.80 -24.48 31.98
C GLY A 82 6.33 -24.02 33.33
N GLU A 83 7.58 -24.33 33.66
CA GLU A 83 8.25 -23.93 34.92
C GLU A 83 8.85 -22.52 34.85
N ALA A 84 9.10 -22.01 33.65
CA ALA A 84 9.60 -20.65 33.40
C ALA A 84 8.73 -19.92 32.40
N GLU A 85 8.55 -18.61 32.62
CA GLU A 85 7.80 -17.76 31.72
C GLU A 85 8.69 -17.26 30.55
N PRO A 86 8.14 -17.17 29.34
CA PRO A 86 8.82 -16.53 28.20
C PRO A 86 9.07 -15.05 28.44
N ASP A 87 10.14 -14.53 27.85
CA ASP A 87 10.44 -13.08 27.82
C ASP A 87 9.54 -12.38 26.77
N TYR A 88 8.32 -12.08 27.17
CA TYR A 88 7.34 -11.37 26.33
C TYR A 88 7.77 -9.94 26.04
N GLU A 89 8.44 -9.26 26.98
CA GLU A 89 8.88 -7.88 26.82
C GLU A 89 9.85 -7.77 25.64
N ARG A 90 10.79 -8.70 25.54
CA ARG A 90 11.73 -8.76 24.42
C ARG A 90 11.03 -9.03 23.08
N CYS A 91 10.03 -9.89 23.05
CA CYS A 91 9.23 -10.16 21.86
C CYS A 91 8.48 -8.91 21.40
N VAL A 92 7.85 -8.18 22.32
CA VAL A 92 7.14 -6.93 22.01
C VAL A 92 8.11 -5.86 21.52
N GLU A 93 9.29 -5.74 22.14
CA GLU A 93 10.33 -4.80 21.71
C GLU A 93 10.78 -5.07 20.27
N ILE A 94 11.07 -6.32 19.92
CA ILE A 94 11.49 -6.72 18.57
C ILE A 94 10.39 -6.42 17.56
N SER A 95 9.14 -6.78 17.85
CA SER A 95 7.99 -6.54 16.99
C SER A 95 7.79 -5.05 16.73
N THR A 96 7.81 -4.24 17.80
CA THR A 96 7.58 -2.79 17.70
C THR A 96 8.68 -2.08 16.93
N LYS A 97 9.94 -2.37 17.26
CA LYS A 97 11.10 -1.78 16.56
C LYS A 97 11.15 -2.22 15.10
N GLY A 98 10.84 -3.50 14.83
CA GLY A 98 10.75 -4.04 13.48
C GLY A 98 9.70 -3.30 12.67
N ALA A 99 8.48 -3.18 13.18
CA ALA A 99 7.39 -2.49 12.52
C ALA A 99 7.72 -1.01 12.21
N GLN A 100 8.27 -0.29 13.19
CA GLN A 100 8.65 1.11 13.01
C GLN A 100 9.72 1.30 11.93
N ARG A 101 10.74 0.44 11.90
CA ARG A 101 11.84 0.53 10.94
C ARG A 101 11.37 0.20 9.51
N GLU A 102 10.56 -0.82 9.38
CA GLU A 102 10.16 -1.35 8.08
C GLU A 102 9.14 -0.47 7.33
N ILE A 103 8.38 0.37 8.06
CA ILE A 103 7.38 1.25 7.44
C ILE A 103 7.99 2.52 6.81
N VAL A 104 9.23 2.88 7.17
CA VAL A 104 9.87 4.14 6.74
C VAL A 104 10.03 4.19 5.22
N ILE A 105 10.60 3.15 4.61
CA ILE A 105 10.88 3.13 3.17
C ILE A 105 9.59 3.17 2.34
N PRO A 106 8.57 2.32 2.59
CA PRO A 106 7.30 2.41 1.88
C PRO A 106 6.63 3.79 2.01
N SER A 107 6.65 4.39 3.20
CA SER A 107 6.05 5.71 3.43
C SER A 107 6.77 6.82 2.67
N LEU A 108 8.11 6.81 2.66
CA LEU A 108 8.90 7.78 1.89
C LEU A 108 8.61 7.67 0.39
N ILE A 109 8.52 6.47 -0.15
CA ILE A 109 8.21 6.25 -1.56
C ILE A 109 6.81 6.80 -1.89
N ALA A 110 5.83 6.59 -1.01
CA ALA A 110 4.46 7.08 -1.20
C ALA A 110 4.38 8.61 -1.29
N ILE A 111 5.28 9.32 -0.61
CA ILE A 111 5.34 10.79 -0.62
C ILE A 111 6.20 11.31 -1.77
N ILE A 112 7.39 10.71 -1.97
CA ILE A 112 8.37 11.19 -2.94
C ILE A 112 7.92 10.94 -4.39
N ALA A 113 7.27 9.80 -4.66
CA ALA A 113 6.89 9.46 -6.02
C ALA A 113 5.91 10.45 -6.68
N PRO A 114 4.82 10.92 -6.03
CA PRO A 114 3.97 11.96 -6.60
C PRO A 114 4.72 13.28 -6.84
N ILE A 115 5.56 13.69 -5.89
CA ILE A 115 6.34 14.93 -6.00
C ILE A 115 7.28 14.87 -7.21
N LEU A 116 8.06 13.79 -7.34
CA LEU A 116 8.95 13.60 -8.49
C LEU A 116 8.18 13.53 -9.81
N THR A 117 7.03 12.86 -9.81
CA THR A 117 6.17 12.79 -11.00
C THR A 117 5.68 14.19 -11.40
N GLY A 118 5.32 15.02 -10.43
CA GLY A 118 4.92 16.40 -10.64
C GLY A 118 6.04 17.24 -11.25
N PHE A 119 7.25 17.14 -10.72
CA PHE A 119 8.40 17.86 -11.27
C PHE A 119 8.77 17.43 -12.69
N ILE A 120 8.63 16.15 -13.03
CA ILE A 120 9.03 15.62 -14.33
C ILE A 120 7.94 15.78 -15.38
N PHE A 121 6.70 15.49 -15.04
CA PHE A 121 5.58 15.40 -15.98
C PHE A 121 4.50 16.47 -15.79
N GLY A 122 4.63 17.30 -14.73
CA GLY A 122 3.64 18.32 -14.39
C GLY A 122 2.29 17.74 -13.92
N VAL A 123 1.28 18.58 -13.89
CA VAL A 123 -0.10 18.23 -13.47
C VAL A 123 -0.66 17.01 -14.21
N PRO A 124 -0.54 16.90 -15.56
CA PRO A 124 -1.02 15.71 -16.28
C PRO A 124 -0.42 14.40 -15.75
N GLY A 125 0.89 14.39 -15.46
CA GLY A 125 1.56 13.22 -14.94
C GLY A 125 1.08 12.84 -13.54
N VAL A 126 0.85 13.82 -12.66
CA VAL A 126 0.34 13.60 -11.30
C VAL A 126 -1.08 13.03 -11.33
N LEU A 127 -1.95 13.58 -12.18
CA LEU A 127 -3.30 13.05 -12.34
C LEU A 127 -3.29 11.64 -12.92
N GLY A 128 -2.41 11.36 -13.89
CA GLY A 128 -2.18 10.01 -14.39
C GLY A 128 -1.73 9.06 -13.28
N LEU A 129 -0.77 9.46 -12.47
CA LEU A 129 -0.26 8.67 -11.33
C LEU A 129 -1.38 8.36 -10.32
N LEU A 130 -2.24 9.33 -10.04
CA LEU A 130 -3.38 9.15 -9.15
C LEU A 130 -4.38 8.12 -9.72
N ILE A 131 -4.73 8.22 -11.00
CA ILE A 131 -5.64 7.29 -11.66
C ILE A 131 -5.07 5.87 -11.65
N GLY A 132 -3.80 5.69 -12.03
CA GLY A 132 -3.14 4.39 -12.04
C GLY A 132 -2.99 3.79 -10.65
N GLY A 133 -2.55 4.59 -9.68
CA GLY A 133 -2.38 4.17 -8.29
C GLY A 133 -3.69 3.82 -7.61
N LEU A 134 -4.74 4.62 -7.83
CA LEU A 134 -6.06 4.39 -7.26
C LEU A 134 -6.70 3.11 -7.83
N SER A 135 -6.73 2.96 -9.16
CA SER A 135 -7.36 1.81 -9.80
C SER A 135 -6.65 0.49 -9.45
N SER A 136 -5.34 0.43 -9.61
CA SER A 136 -4.55 -0.77 -9.30
C SER A 136 -4.49 -1.06 -7.80
N GLY A 137 -4.33 -0.02 -6.99
CA GLY A 137 -4.26 -0.14 -5.53
C GLY A 137 -5.58 -0.62 -4.93
N PHE A 138 -6.71 -0.12 -5.41
CA PHE A 138 -8.03 -0.56 -4.96
C PHE A 138 -8.29 -2.05 -5.26
N VAL A 139 -8.04 -2.46 -6.50
CA VAL A 139 -8.21 -3.87 -6.90
C VAL A 139 -7.29 -4.78 -6.11
N LEU A 140 -6.02 -4.37 -5.94
CA LEU A 140 -5.03 -5.15 -5.21
C LEU A 140 -5.36 -5.25 -3.71
N ALA A 141 -5.85 -4.17 -3.10
CA ALA A 141 -6.27 -4.17 -1.70
C ALA A 141 -7.42 -5.15 -1.44
N ILE A 142 -8.45 -5.12 -2.30
CA ILE A 142 -9.58 -6.07 -2.22
C ILE A 142 -9.09 -7.51 -2.44
N PHE A 143 -8.25 -7.73 -3.44
CA PHE A 143 -7.69 -9.04 -3.72
C PHE A 143 -6.95 -9.60 -2.49
N MET A 144 -6.04 -8.82 -1.91
CA MET A 144 -5.25 -9.28 -0.76
C MET A 144 -6.11 -9.56 0.46
N ALA A 145 -7.05 -8.67 0.80
CA ALA A 145 -7.94 -8.86 1.92
C ALA A 145 -8.81 -10.12 1.75
N ASN A 146 -9.40 -10.31 0.59
CA ASN A 146 -10.26 -11.47 0.32
C ASN A 146 -9.49 -12.77 0.20
N ALA A 147 -8.34 -12.79 -0.49
CA ALA A 147 -7.51 -13.98 -0.63
C ALA A 147 -6.96 -14.44 0.73
N GLY A 148 -6.45 -13.49 1.54
CA GLY A 148 -5.99 -13.79 2.91
C GLY A 148 -7.12 -14.30 3.80
N GLY A 149 -8.28 -13.64 3.76
CA GLY A 149 -9.47 -14.08 4.49
C GLY A 149 -9.99 -15.45 4.06
N ALA A 150 -9.90 -15.77 2.78
CA ALA A 150 -10.30 -17.09 2.26
C ALA A 150 -9.43 -18.22 2.84
N TRP A 151 -8.10 -18.04 2.91
CA TRP A 151 -7.19 -19.02 3.51
C TRP A 151 -7.42 -19.20 5.00
N ASP A 152 -7.62 -18.11 5.76
CA ASP A 152 -7.94 -18.17 7.19
C ASP A 152 -9.25 -18.93 7.43
N ASN A 153 -10.29 -18.61 6.65
CA ASN A 153 -11.57 -19.33 6.74
C ASN A 153 -11.44 -20.81 6.35
N ALA A 154 -10.66 -21.13 5.33
CA ALA A 154 -10.42 -22.52 4.93
C ALA A 154 -9.72 -23.31 6.05
N LYS A 155 -8.72 -22.70 6.73
CA LYS A 155 -8.06 -23.31 7.89
C LYS A 155 -9.06 -23.57 9.02
N LYS A 156 -9.84 -22.56 9.41
CA LYS A 156 -10.87 -22.68 10.46
C LYS A 156 -11.88 -23.77 10.12
N TYR A 157 -12.37 -23.83 8.90
CA TYR A 157 -13.32 -24.84 8.46
C TYR A 157 -12.78 -26.27 8.59
N VAL A 158 -11.48 -26.48 8.26
CA VAL A 158 -10.84 -27.78 8.49
C VAL A 158 -10.67 -28.05 9.98
N GLU A 159 -10.31 -27.06 10.79
CA GLU A 159 -10.15 -27.20 12.24
C GLU A 159 -11.44 -27.57 12.98
N GLU A 160 -12.60 -27.20 12.43
CA GLU A 160 -13.92 -27.59 12.92
C GLU A 160 -14.25 -29.08 12.70
N GLY A 161 -13.35 -29.85 12.08
CA GLY A 161 -13.49 -31.29 11.87
C GLY A 161 -13.77 -31.71 10.42
N ASN A 162 -13.91 -30.74 9.50
CA ASN A 162 -14.10 -31.04 8.08
C ASN A 162 -12.80 -31.56 7.46
N PHE A 163 -12.90 -32.40 6.42
CA PHE A 163 -11.75 -32.95 5.69
C PHE A 163 -10.67 -33.63 6.57
N GLY A 164 -11.07 -34.21 7.69
CA GLY A 164 -10.16 -34.93 8.60
C GLY A 164 -9.66 -34.13 9.80
N GLY A 165 -10.03 -32.86 9.91
CA GLY A 165 -9.75 -32.03 11.09
C GLY A 165 -8.27 -31.67 11.29
N LYS A 166 -7.94 -31.25 12.52
CA LYS A 166 -6.58 -30.81 12.89
C LYS A 166 -5.55 -31.93 12.75
N GLY A 167 -4.37 -31.60 12.22
CA GLY A 167 -3.21 -32.50 12.13
C GLY A 167 -3.13 -33.31 10.85
N GLY A 168 -4.20 -33.36 10.03
CA GLY A 168 -4.21 -34.05 8.73
C GLY A 168 -3.42 -33.29 7.64
N GLU A 169 -3.24 -33.90 6.48
CA GLU A 169 -2.53 -33.28 5.36
C GLU A 169 -3.27 -32.06 4.80
N VAL A 170 -4.62 -32.11 4.79
CA VAL A 170 -5.44 -30.95 4.38
C VAL A 170 -5.24 -29.79 5.35
N HIS A 171 -5.22 -30.06 6.66
CA HIS A 171 -4.94 -29.03 7.67
C HIS A 171 -3.57 -28.39 7.47
N LYS A 172 -2.53 -29.18 7.23
CA LYS A 172 -1.18 -28.64 6.97
C LYS A 172 -1.17 -27.72 5.74
N ALA A 173 -1.85 -28.10 4.66
CA ALA A 173 -1.96 -27.29 3.45
C ALA A 173 -2.69 -25.95 3.71
N THR A 174 -3.79 -25.98 4.48
CA THR A 174 -4.51 -24.74 4.83
C THR A 174 -3.72 -23.85 5.78
N VAL A 175 -2.92 -24.40 6.70
CA VAL A 175 -2.00 -23.63 7.55
C VAL A 175 -0.93 -22.92 6.72
N VAL A 176 -0.36 -23.58 5.70
CA VAL A 176 0.58 -22.94 4.78
C VAL A 176 -0.09 -21.78 4.02
N GLY A 177 -1.30 -22.01 3.52
CA GLY A 177 -2.09 -20.96 2.84
C GLY A 177 -2.38 -19.77 3.75
N ASP A 178 -2.80 -20.01 4.98
CA ASP A 178 -3.08 -18.99 5.97
C ASP A 178 -1.81 -18.20 6.36
N THR A 179 -0.67 -18.88 6.52
CA THR A 179 0.61 -18.23 6.80
C THR A 179 1.01 -17.23 5.70
N VAL A 180 0.68 -17.52 4.43
CA VAL A 180 0.88 -16.59 3.31
C VAL A 180 -0.22 -15.52 3.28
N GLY A 181 -1.45 -15.90 3.62
CA GLY A 181 -2.62 -15.04 3.60
C GLY A 181 -2.65 -13.97 4.70
N ASP A 182 -2.10 -14.28 5.88
CA ASP A 182 -2.06 -13.34 7.01
C ASP A 182 -1.38 -12.01 6.67
N PRO A 183 -0.15 -11.97 6.11
CA PRO A 183 0.44 -10.73 5.65
C PRO A 183 -0.40 -9.99 4.59
N PHE A 184 -1.16 -10.70 3.77
CA PHE A 184 -2.02 -10.08 2.77
C PHE A 184 -3.17 -9.32 3.42
N LYS A 185 -3.94 -9.99 4.30
CA LYS A 185 -5.13 -9.40 4.91
C LYS A 185 -4.82 -8.42 6.04
N ASP A 186 -3.77 -8.68 6.82
CA ASP A 186 -3.50 -7.95 8.07
C ASP A 186 -2.44 -6.85 7.91
N THR A 187 -1.64 -6.88 6.82
CA THR A 187 -0.59 -5.90 6.58
C THR A 187 -0.72 -5.21 5.24
N SER A 188 -0.51 -5.91 4.12
CA SER A 188 -0.41 -5.26 2.81
C SER A 188 -1.74 -4.71 2.32
N GLY A 189 -2.86 -5.43 2.51
CA GLY A 189 -4.20 -4.96 2.16
C GLY A 189 -4.56 -3.65 2.85
N PRO A 190 -4.55 -3.57 4.19
CA PRO A 190 -4.80 -2.34 4.93
C PRO A 190 -3.81 -1.21 4.61
N SER A 191 -2.53 -1.54 4.41
CA SER A 191 -1.48 -0.55 4.11
C SER A 191 -1.66 0.11 2.74
N LEU A 192 -2.23 -0.59 1.75
CA LEU A 192 -2.59 0.00 0.45
C LEU A 192 -3.61 1.15 0.59
N ASN A 193 -4.54 1.08 1.52
CA ASN A 193 -5.45 2.18 1.81
C ASN A 193 -4.71 3.43 2.30
N ILE A 194 -3.63 3.24 3.06
CA ILE A 194 -2.78 4.34 3.52
C ILE A 194 -2.00 4.92 2.33
N LEU A 195 -1.42 4.06 1.48
CA LEU A 195 -0.74 4.49 0.25
C LEU A 195 -1.64 5.35 -0.62
N ILE A 196 -2.85 4.88 -0.92
CA ILE A 196 -3.83 5.59 -1.75
C ILE A 196 -4.16 6.96 -1.16
N LYS A 197 -4.39 7.03 0.16
CA LYS A 197 -4.70 8.29 0.86
C LYS A 197 -3.53 9.27 0.81
N LEU A 198 -2.31 8.79 1.09
CA LEU A 198 -1.11 9.63 1.04
C LEU A 198 -0.86 10.18 -0.37
N MET A 199 -0.91 9.31 -1.38
CA MET A 199 -0.76 9.73 -2.79
C MET A 199 -1.83 10.75 -3.18
N SER A 200 -3.09 10.52 -2.81
CA SER A 200 -4.18 11.45 -3.12
C SER A 200 -3.98 12.81 -2.46
N MET A 201 -3.55 12.85 -1.19
CA MET A 201 -3.28 14.12 -0.49
C MET A 201 -2.12 14.89 -1.13
N VAL A 202 -1.02 14.21 -1.46
CA VAL A 202 0.14 14.86 -2.10
C VAL A 202 -0.21 15.35 -3.51
N CYS A 203 -0.98 14.57 -4.28
CA CYS A 203 -1.46 14.99 -5.59
C CYS A 203 -2.36 16.23 -5.50
N LEU A 204 -3.28 16.28 -4.53
CA LEU A 204 -4.16 17.44 -4.32
C LEU A 204 -3.35 18.69 -3.92
N LEU A 205 -2.38 18.56 -3.03
CA LEU A 205 -1.51 19.67 -2.65
C LEU A 205 -0.72 20.20 -3.85
N TYR A 206 -0.13 19.31 -4.66
CA TYR A 206 0.61 19.69 -5.83
C TYR A 206 -0.26 20.42 -6.88
N THR A 207 -1.50 19.94 -7.11
CA THR A 207 -2.41 20.58 -8.06
C THR A 207 -2.98 21.90 -7.52
N SER A 208 -3.12 22.05 -6.21
CA SER A 208 -3.52 23.31 -5.57
C SER A 208 -2.42 24.37 -5.72
N ASP A 209 -1.17 24.03 -5.39
CA ASP A 209 -0.02 24.94 -5.56
C ASP A 209 0.13 25.38 -7.04
N ALA A 210 -0.04 24.46 -7.98
CA ALA A 210 0.02 24.79 -9.40
C ALA A 210 -1.13 25.73 -9.85
N ALA A 211 -2.26 25.72 -9.17
CA ALA A 211 -3.36 26.66 -9.41
C ALA A 211 -3.09 28.03 -8.80
N ASP A 212 -2.41 28.07 -7.63
CA ASP A 212 -2.05 29.33 -6.96
C ASP A 212 -0.91 30.08 -7.70
N GLU A 213 -0.02 29.37 -8.40
CA GLU A 213 1.02 30.00 -9.26
C GLU A 213 0.46 30.72 -10.51
N LEU A 214 -0.84 30.55 -10.80
CA LEU A 214 -1.52 31.23 -11.88
C LEU A 214 -2.12 32.59 -11.46
N ASP A 215 -2.07 32.98 -10.19
CA ASP A 215 -2.47 34.26 -9.59
C ASP A 215 -1.31 35.28 -9.61
#